data_8d6787c4d2cae4fbd4160e371861cde8
#
_entry.id   8d6787c4d2cae4fbd4160e371861cde8
#
_cell.length_a   1.000
_cell.length_b   1.000
_cell.length_c   1.000
_cell.angle_alpha   90.00
_cell.angle_beta   90.00
_cell.angle_gamma   90.00
#
_symmetry.space_group_name_H-M   'P 1'
#
loop_
_entity.id
_entity.type
_entity.pdbx_description
1 polymer ?
#
loop_
_entity_poly.entity_id
_entity_poly.type
_entity_poly.pdbx_seq_one_letter_code
_entity_poly.pdbx_strand_id
1 'polypeptide(L)'
;MVKIKIEEYIAEILKQYYNDEWEIIFQQSDLLKYLNLKSGAIHGNSKTRRSLANWYAIYSILTFYVDDGFVGRKKRYLEFGGYQYTKLFTFQRTQYGGSKLQNHGFNSRANYEFSNKTNRDMSRPLIVSNGGKYMIHPDYLYVNEIDIVPAVIDIIKEYQSILYTKDSAFAGLLEELKDYSVTRDKKDTLQSFLTDDSEARIFEIISYAILETHYKNQK
;
A
#
# COMPACT_ATOMS: atom_id res chain seq x y z
N MET A 1 -0.95 27.73 1.68
CA MET A 1 -1.32 26.29 1.61
C MET A 1 -0.17 25.55 0.99
N VAL A 2 0.43 24.60 1.70
CA VAL A 2 1.49 23.73 1.13
C VAL A 2 0.80 22.84 0.08
N LYS A 3 1.23 22.95 -1.19
CA LYS A 3 0.70 22.10 -2.27
C LYS A 3 1.18 20.67 -2.01
N ILE A 4 0.26 19.76 -1.67
CA ILE A 4 0.59 18.34 -1.48
C ILE A 4 1.05 17.78 -2.82
N LYS A 5 2.26 17.24 -2.88
CA LYS A 5 2.73 16.51 -4.08
C LYS A 5 1.93 15.22 -4.18
N ILE A 6 1.29 15.02 -5.33
CA ILE A 6 0.50 13.83 -5.63
C ILE A 6 1.39 12.86 -6.40
N GLU A 7 1.40 11.59 -6.01
CA GLU A 7 2.10 10.54 -6.74
C GLU A 7 1.52 10.39 -8.15
N GLU A 8 2.40 10.23 -9.13
CA GLU A 8 2.04 10.27 -10.56
C GLU A 8 0.99 9.23 -10.91
N TYR A 9 1.17 7.98 -10.49
CA TYR A 9 0.22 6.91 -10.77
C TYR A 9 -1.17 7.16 -10.15
N ILE A 10 -1.23 7.82 -8.98
CA ILE A 10 -2.51 8.20 -8.37
C ILE A 10 -3.20 9.27 -9.22
N ALA A 11 -2.45 10.28 -9.64
CA ALA A 11 -2.99 11.34 -10.50
C ALA A 11 -3.52 10.78 -11.83
N GLU A 12 -2.79 9.86 -12.46
CA GLU A 12 -3.19 9.21 -13.71
C GLU A 12 -4.48 8.40 -13.55
N ILE A 13 -4.58 7.58 -12.51
CA ILE A 13 -5.81 6.82 -12.23
C ILE A 13 -6.99 7.77 -11.98
N LEU A 14 -6.80 8.80 -11.16
CA LEU A 14 -7.88 9.73 -10.87
C LEU A 14 -8.35 10.51 -12.12
N LYS A 15 -7.43 10.87 -13.03
CA LYS A 15 -7.77 11.48 -14.31
C LYS A 15 -8.61 10.55 -15.19
N GLN A 16 -8.30 9.24 -15.21
CA GLN A 16 -9.08 8.25 -15.97
C GLN A 16 -10.53 8.14 -15.48
N TYR A 17 -10.75 8.25 -14.16
CA TYR A 17 -12.08 8.15 -13.57
C TYR A 17 -12.88 9.44 -13.59
N TYR A 18 -12.20 10.60 -13.44
CA TYR A 18 -12.87 11.86 -13.10
C TYR A 18 -12.50 13.03 -14.02
N ASN A 19 -11.73 12.79 -15.08
CA ASN A 19 -11.32 13.82 -16.05
C ASN A 19 -10.81 15.10 -15.33
N ASP A 20 -11.34 16.26 -15.68
CA ASP A 20 -10.92 17.56 -15.13
C ASP A 20 -11.26 17.76 -13.64
N GLU A 21 -12.18 16.97 -13.10
CA GLU A 21 -12.61 17.08 -11.68
C GLU A 21 -11.67 16.35 -10.71
N TRP A 22 -10.70 15.60 -11.21
CA TRP A 22 -9.86 14.72 -10.40
C TRP A 22 -9.11 15.43 -9.26
N GLU A 23 -8.60 16.65 -9.48
CA GLU A 23 -7.91 17.40 -8.43
C GLU A 23 -8.86 17.81 -7.30
N ILE A 24 -10.08 18.22 -7.64
CA ILE A 24 -11.11 18.60 -6.65
C ILE A 24 -11.47 17.38 -5.82
N ILE A 25 -11.69 16.24 -6.46
CA ILE A 25 -12.02 14.97 -5.80
C ILE A 25 -10.88 14.55 -4.86
N PHE A 26 -9.62 14.62 -5.34
CA PHE A 26 -8.45 14.34 -4.50
C PHE A 26 -8.39 15.26 -3.28
N GLN A 27 -8.56 16.58 -3.47
CA GLN A 27 -8.47 17.55 -2.39
C GLN A 27 -9.59 17.43 -1.36
N GLN A 28 -10.73 16.91 -1.73
CA GLN A 28 -11.86 16.72 -0.82
C GLN A 28 -11.87 15.33 -0.16
N SER A 29 -11.17 14.34 -0.70
CA SER A 29 -11.12 12.98 -0.16
C SER A 29 -9.98 12.80 0.85
N ASP A 30 -10.32 12.57 2.11
CA ASP A 30 -9.33 12.23 3.12
C ASP A 30 -8.72 10.84 2.87
N LEU A 31 -9.50 9.91 2.30
CA LEU A 31 -9.00 8.57 1.96
C LEU A 31 -7.93 8.64 0.86
N LEU A 32 -8.16 9.39 -0.21
CA LEU A 32 -7.18 9.57 -1.29
C LEU A 32 -5.92 10.29 -0.79
N LYS A 33 -6.09 11.34 0.01
CA LYS A 33 -4.95 12.03 0.65
C LYS A 33 -4.14 11.10 1.54
N TYR A 34 -4.80 10.26 2.32
CA TYR A 34 -4.15 9.26 3.17
C TYR A 34 -3.35 8.25 2.35
N LEU A 35 -3.94 7.69 1.30
CA LEU A 35 -3.25 6.76 0.41
C LEU A 35 -2.03 7.43 -0.25
N ASN A 36 -2.16 8.64 -0.75
CA ASN A 36 -1.05 9.39 -1.33
C ASN A 36 0.10 9.64 -0.33
N LEU A 37 -0.22 10.02 0.89
CA LEU A 37 0.80 10.20 1.93
C LEU A 37 1.53 8.90 2.30
N LYS A 38 0.84 7.78 2.17
CA LYS A 38 1.39 6.46 2.48
C LYS A 38 2.16 5.85 1.31
N SER A 39 1.86 6.22 0.07
CA SER A 39 2.58 5.75 -1.11
C SER A 39 4.03 6.27 -1.16
N GLY A 40 4.29 7.46 -0.67
CA GLY A 40 5.65 7.98 -0.49
C GLY A 40 6.52 7.13 0.44
N ALA A 41 5.92 6.20 1.21
CA ALA A 41 6.64 5.23 2.03
C ALA A 41 7.04 3.94 1.26
N ILE A 42 6.85 3.88 -0.06
CA ILE A 42 7.36 2.78 -0.92
C ILE A 42 8.88 2.64 -0.79
N HIS A 43 9.57 3.71 -0.44
CA HIS A 43 11.03 3.81 -0.45
C HIS A 43 11.72 3.33 0.82
N GLY A 44 11.10 2.50 1.62
CA GLY A 44 11.91 1.76 2.55
C GLY A 44 11.61 1.84 4.03
N ASN A 45 11.77 0.77 4.64
CA ASN A 45 11.94 0.33 6.00
C ASN A 45 10.70 -0.39 6.62
N SER A 46 10.83 -0.85 7.87
CA SER A 46 9.77 -1.55 8.63
C SER A 46 8.43 -0.79 8.69
N LYS A 47 8.41 0.50 8.44
CA LYS A 47 7.19 1.33 8.34
C LYS A 47 6.37 0.98 7.10
N THR A 48 6.99 0.53 6.02
CA THR A 48 6.31 0.13 4.77
C THR A 48 5.39 -1.07 4.99
N ARG A 49 5.82 -2.08 5.75
CA ARG A 49 5.00 -3.26 6.04
C ARG A 49 3.70 -2.92 6.79
N ARG A 50 3.77 -1.97 7.71
CA ARG A 50 2.60 -1.51 8.46
C ARG A 50 1.62 -0.74 7.57
N SER A 51 2.14 0.06 6.66
CA SER A 51 1.34 0.76 5.66
C SER A 51 0.63 -0.23 4.75
N LEU A 52 1.32 -1.25 4.28
CA LEU A 52 0.75 -2.29 3.42
C LEU A 52 -0.41 -3.05 4.10
N ALA A 53 -0.31 -3.35 5.39
CA ALA A 53 -1.40 -3.97 6.13
C ALA A 53 -2.66 -3.07 6.16
N ASN A 54 -2.50 -1.76 6.33
CA ASN A 54 -3.62 -0.83 6.29
C ASN A 54 -4.23 -0.73 4.88
N TRP A 55 -3.40 -0.69 3.84
CA TRP A 55 -3.86 -0.68 2.46
C TRP A 55 -4.65 -1.93 2.12
N TYR A 56 -4.15 -3.10 2.52
CA TYR A 56 -4.82 -4.36 2.24
C TYR A 56 -6.08 -4.58 3.10
N ALA A 57 -6.17 -3.98 4.28
CA ALA A 57 -7.41 -3.95 5.03
C ALA A 57 -8.48 -3.13 4.29
N ILE A 58 -8.12 -1.94 3.80
CA ILE A 58 -9.00 -1.13 2.97
C ILE A 58 -9.39 -1.91 1.70
N TYR A 59 -8.41 -2.42 0.99
CA TYR A 59 -8.61 -3.15 -0.27
C TYR A 59 -9.55 -4.35 -0.11
N SER A 60 -9.35 -5.18 0.91
CA SER A 60 -10.19 -6.36 1.13
C SER A 60 -11.65 -5.98 1.42
N ILE A 61 -11.88 -4.95 2.22
CA ILE A 61 -13.24 -4.47 2.50
C ILE A 61 -13.90 -3.95 1.22
N LEU A 62 -13.18 -3.12 0.45
CA LEU A 62 -13.73 -2.51 -0.76
C LEU A 62 -13.94 -3.51 -1.89
N THR A 63 -13.07 -4.51 -2.05
CA THR A 63 -13.25 -5.56 -3.04
C THR A 63 -14.55 -6.33 -2.78
N PHE A 64 -14.79 -6.79 -1.55
CA PHE A 64 -16.04 -7.47 -1.24
C PHE A 64 -17.26 -6.54 -1.31
N TYR A 65 -17.08 -5.25 -1.01
CA TYR A 65 -18.14 -4.26 -1.19
C TYR A 65 -18.56 -4.13 -2.67
N VAL A 66 -17.58 -4.17 -3.58
CA VAL A 66 -17.85 -4.16 -5.03
C VAL A 66 -18.47 -5.48 -5.48
N ASP A 67 -17.91 -6.62 -5.08
CA ASP A 67 -18.36 -7.96 -5.47
C ASP A 67 -19.83 -8.20 -5.06
N ASP A 68 -20.23 -7.68 -3.92
CA ASP A 68 -21.62 -7.79 -3.42
C ASP A 68 -22.56 -6.69 -4.00
N GLY A 69 -22.07 -5.86 -4.93
CA GLY A 69 -22.87 -4.90 -5.68
C GLY A 69 -23.30 -3.64 -4.91
N PHE A 70 -22.53 -3.23 -3.90
CA PHE A 70 -22.81 -2.02 -3.11
C PHE A 70 -22.27 -0.72 -3.74
N VAL A 71 -21.42 -0.82 -4.75
CA VAL A 71 -20.86 0.34 -5.46
C VAL A 71 -21.96 1.22 -6.04
N GLY A 72 -21.79 2.54 -5.90
CA GLY A 72 -22.75 3.54 -6.38
C GLY A 72 -24.06 3.61 -5.56
N ARG A 73 -24.14 2.90 -4.45
CA ARG A 73 -25.38 2.78 -3.65
C ARG A 73 -25.25 3.41 -2.26
N LYS A 74 -24.87 4.67 -2.19
CA LYS A 74 -24.70 5.41 -0.93
C LYS A 74 -25.89 5.23 0.05
N LYS A 75 -27.10 5.18 -0.45
CA LYS A 75 -28.30 4.98 0.37
C LYS A 75 -28.43 3.58 0.98
N ARG A 76 -27.73 2.57 0.41
CA ARG A 76 -27.71 1.18 0.91
C ARG A 76 -26.51 0.86 1.78
N TYR A 77 -25.67 1.83 2.05
CA TYR A 77 -24.51 1.60 2.89
C TYR A 77 -24.87 1.09 4.29
N LEU A 78 -25.97 1.56 4.86
CA LEU A 78 -26.48 1.09 6.16
C LEU A 78 -26.96 -0.36 6.11
N GLU A 79 -27.33 -0.87 4.92
CA GLU A 79 -27.69 -2.27 4.68
C GLU A 79 -26.43 -3.15 4.58
N PHE A 80 -25.29 -2.55 4.30
CA PHE A 80 -24.00 -3.20 4.25
C PHE A 80 -23.48 -3.48 5.65
N GLY A 81 -23.82 -4.59 6.24
CA GLY A 81 -23.42 -4.95 7.61
C GLY A 81 -21.92 -5.22 7.82
N GLY A 82 -21.06 -4.96 6.83
CA GLY A 82 -19.64 -5.27 6.87
C GLY A 82 -19.30 -6.76 6.70
N TYR A 83 -18.00 -7.09 6.76
CA TYR A 83 -17.51 -8.46 6.58
C TYR A 83 -16.80 -8.97 7.83
N GLN A 84 -16.92 -10.28 8.06
CA GLN A 84 -16.22 -10.96 9.15
C GLN A 84 -14.71 -10.82 8.98
N TYR A 85 -14.03 -10.58 10.09
CA TYR A 85 -12.57 -10.43 10.16
C TYR A 85 -11.85 -11.58 9.45
N THR A 86 -12.23 -12.82 9.70
CA THR A 86 -11.59 -14.00 9.10
C THR A 86 -11.61 -13.99 7.59
N LYS A 87 -12.75 -13.60 6.97
CA LYS A 87 -12.89 -13.47 5.52
C LYS A 87 -11.91 -12.41 4.97
N LEU A 88 -11.92 -11.23 5.59
CA LEU A 88 -11.07 -10.11 5.17
C LEU A 88 -9.58 -10.42 5.33
N PHE A 89 -9.20 -11.00 6.46
CA PHE A 89 -7.80 -11.34 6.76
C PHE A 89 -7.28 -12.46 5.85
N THR A 90 -8.10 -13.48 5.57
CA THR A 90 -7.73 -14.52 4.61
C THR A 90 -7.48 -13.91 3.23
N PHE A 91 -8.36 -13.05 2.74
CA PHE A 91 -8.17 -12.35 1.48
C PHE A 91 -6.92 -11.45 1.49
N GLN A 92 -6.67 -10.69 2.56
CA GLN A 92 -5.46 -9.89 2.70
C GLN A 92 -4.19 -10.74 2.51
N ARG A 93 -4.16 -11.95 3.04
CA ARG A 93 -3.00 -12.84 2.96
C ARG A 93 -2.74 -13.40 1.57
N THR A 94 -3.73 -13.40 0.68
CA THR A 94 -3.54 -13.81 -0.73
C THR A 94 -2.91 -12.70 -1.58
N GLN A 95 -2.89 -11.47 -1.09
CA GLN A 95 -2.31 -10.35 -1.83
C GLN A 95 -0.78 -10.40 -1.82
N TYR A 96 -0.15 -9.74 -2.80
CA TYR A 96 1.31 -9.70 -2.90
C TYR A 96 1.95 -9.19 -1.60
N GLY A 97 2.88 -9.96 -1.03
CA GLY A 97 3.47 -9.64 0.28
C GLY A 97 2.52 -9.78 1.48
N GLY A 98 1.25 -10.06 1.25
CA GLY A 98 0.20 -10.14 2.28
C GLY A 98 0.37 -11.29 3.25
N SER A 99 0.96 -12.42 2.81
CA SER A 99 1.17 -13.62 3.63
C SER A 99 1.98 -13.37 4.91
N LYS A 100 2.86 -12.37 4.88
CA LYS A 100 3.73 -11.97 6.00
C LYS A 100 3.11 -10.88 6.88
N LEU A 101 1.97 -10.33 6.50
CA LEU A 101 1.33 -9.26 7.23
C LEU A 101 0.51 -9.80 8.39
N GLN A 102 0.49 -9.01 9.47
CA GLN A 102 -0.39 -9.23 10.61
C GLN A 102 -1.70 -8.45 10.43
N ASN A 103 -2.64 -8.65 11.34
CA ASN A 103 -3.97 -8.06 11.31
C ASN A 103 -4.04 -6.56 11.68
N HIS A 104 -2.93 -5.86 11.71
CA HIS A 104 -2.86 -4.47 12.19
C HIS A 104 -3.80 -3.52 11.46
N GLY A 105 -4.08 -3.78 10.17
CA GLY A 105 -4.97 -2.93 9.37
C GLY A 105 -6.43 -2.95 9.84
N PHE A 106 -6.87 -4.00 10.55
CA PHE A 106 -8.25 -4.14 11.04
C PHE A 106 -8.44 -3.73 12.50
N ASN A 107 -7.41 -3.20 13.14
CA ASN A 107 -7.47 -2.76 14.52
C ASN A 107 -7.46 -1.23 14.63
N SER A 108 -7.51 -0.74 15.87
CA SER A 108 -7.50 0.69 16.19
C SER A 108 -6.31 1.46 15.59
N ARG A 109 -5.23 0.75 15.22
CA ARG A 109 -4.04 1.38 14.67
C ARG A 109 -4.25 2.00 13.29
N ALA A 110 -5.00 1.33 12.39
CA ALA A 110 -5.31 1.91 11.08
C ALA A 110 -6.10 3.21 11.25
N ASN A 111 -7.09 3.20 12.14
CA ASN A 111 -7.88 4.39 12.46
C ASN A 111 -7.03 5.50 13.08
N TYR A 112 -6.15 5.16 14.01
CA TYR A 112 -5.24 6.12 14.64
C TYR A 112 -4.29 6.76 13.61
N GLU A 113 -3.68 5.97 12.71
CA GLU A 113 -2.84 6.50 11.65
C GLU A 113 -3.61 7.39 10.68
N PHE A 114 -4.81 6.97 10.27
CA PHE A 114 -5.66 7.75 9.38
C PHE A 114 -6.03 9.08 10.03
N SER A 115 -6.50 9.07 11.26
CA SER A 115 -6.88 10.26 12.03
C SER A 115 -5.71 11.25 12.14
N ASN A 116 -4.52 10.78 12.51
CA ASN A 116 -3.33 11.63 12.61
C ASN A 116 -2.88 12.22 11.27
N LYS A 117 -3.03 11.49 10.16
CA LYS A 117 -2.59 11.94 8.84
C LYS A 117 -3.59 12.87 8.16
N THR A 118 -4.86 12.72 8.46
CA THR A 118 -5.94 13.53 7.88
C THR A 118 -6.44 14.63 8.81
N ASN A 119 -5.90 14.71 10.03
CA ASN A 119 -6.34 15.63 11.09
C ASN A 119 -7.84 15.48 11.40
N ARG A 120 -8.34 14.25 11.40
CA ARG A 120 -9.72 13.90 11.72
C ARG A 120 -9.86 13.38 13.14
N ASP A 121 -11.02 13.61 13.71
CA ASP A 121 -11.38 13.07 15.01
C ASP A 121 -11.56 11.53 14.93
N MET A 122 -11.11 10.83 15.97
CA MET A 122 -11.31 9.39 16.16
C MET A 122 -12.79 8.98 16.29
N SER A 123 -13.70 9.94 16.52
CA SER A 123 -15.15 9.71 16.51
C SER A 123 -15.67 9.27 15.12
N ARG A 124 -14.91 9.56 14.05
CA ARG A 124 -15.19 9.11 12.67
C ARG A 124 -14.05 8.24 12.16
N PRO A 125 -13.95 6.99 12.62
CA PRO A 125 -12.89 6.09 12.23
C PRO A 125 -13.00 5.72 10.76
N LEU A 126 -11.86 5.47 10.10
CA LEU A 126 -11.83 4.97 8.72
C LEU A 126 -12.49 3.59 8.62
N ILE A 127 -12.08 2.68 9.49
CA ILE A 127 -12.62 1.32 9.56
C ILE A 127 -13.54 1.24 10.78
N VAL A 128 -14.81 0.96 10.49
CA VAL A 128 -15.85 0.76 11.51
C VAL A 128 -15.98 -0.73 11.80
N SER A 129 -16.05 -1.09 13.07
CA SER A 129 -16.32 -2.46 13.52
C SER A 129 -17.66 -2.52 14.24
N ASN A 130 -18.52 -3.44 13.82
CA ASN A 130 -19.80 -3.73 14.48
C ASN A 130 -20.01 -5.24 14.56
N GLY A 131 -20.10 -5.79 15.76
CA GLY A 131 -20.31 -7.22 15.97
C GLY A 131 -19.26 -8.14 15.30
N GLY A 132 -18.00 -7.71 15.25
CA GLY A 132 -16.91 -8.45 14.59
C GLY A 132 -16.89 -8.36 13.08
N LYS A 133 -17.78 -7.58 12.48
CA LYS A 133 -17.76 -7.24 11.07
C LYS A 133 -17.14 -5.87 10.86
N TYR A 134 -16.41 -5.72 9.76
CA TYR A 134 -15.63 -4.52 9.44
C TYR A 134 -16.08 -3.91 8.13
N MET A 135 -16.14 -2.60 8.08
CA MET A 135 -16.48 -1.81 6.90
C MET A 135 -15.74 -0.48 6.89
N ILE A 136 -15.63 0.16 5.74
CA ILE A 136 -15.13 1.54 5.65
C ILE A 136 -16.28 2.50 5.97
N HIS A 137 -15.98 3.55 6.73
CA HIS A 137 -17.01 4.57 7.01
C HIS A 137 -17.48 5.24 5.71
N PRO A 138 -18.80 5.38 5.48
CA PRO A 138 -19.35 5.86 4.20
C PRO A 138 -18.86 7.24 3.79
N ASP A 139 -18.62 8.13 4.75
CA ASP A 139 -18.15 9.49 4.48
C ASP A 139 -16.80 9.53 3.74
N TYR A 140 -16.07 8.41 3.72
CA TYR A 140 -14.79 8.32 3.02
C TYR A 140 -14.87 7.63 1.65
N LEU A 141 -16.06 7.16 1.26
CA LEU A 141 -16.29 6.46 0.00
C LEU A 141 -16.87 7.36 -1.10
N TYR A 142 -17.33 8.55 -0.72
CA TYR A 142 -17.97 9.49 -1.62
C TYR A 142 -17.41 10.90 -1.46
N VAL A 143 -17.25 11.59 -2.58
CA VAL A 143 -16.92 13.02 -2.65
C VAL A 143 -17.98 13.69 -3.51
N ASN A 144 -18.75 14.64 -2.95
CA ASN A 144 -19.85 15.31 -3.68
C ASN A 144 -20.78 14.33 -4.41
N GLU A 145 -21.19 13.25 -3.75
CA GLU A 145 -22.00 12.14 -4.31
C GLU A 145 -21.27 11.27 -5.36
N ILE A 146 -20.04 11.57 -5.71
CA ILE A 146 -19.20 10.76 -6.62
C ILE A 146 -18.61 9.59 -5.82
N ASP A 147 -18.82 8.37 -6.29
CA ASP A 147 -18.24 7.16 -5.73
C ASP A 147 -16.75 7.08 -6.09
N ILE A 148 -15.87 6.99 -5.08
CA ILE A 148 -14.43 6.88 -5.30
C ILE A 148 -13.90 5.45 -5.12
N VAL A 149 -14.74 4.50 -4.78
CA VAL A 149 -14.34 3.12 -4.49
C VAL A 149 -13.60 2.47 -5.67
N PRO A 150 -14.08 2.56 -6.93
CA PRO A 150 -13.36 1.96 -8.06
C PRO A 150 -11.94 2.51 -8.23
N ALA A 151 -11.78 3.83 -8.14
CA ALA A 151 -10.47 4.47 -8.24
C ALA A 151 -9.54 4.08 -7.07
N VAL A 152 -10.06 3.99 -5.85
CA VAL A 152 -9.29 3.54 -4.68
C VAL A 152 -8.80 2.10 -4.86
N ILE A 153 -9.63 1.22 -5.38
CA ILE A 153 -9.25 -0.17 -5.68
C ILE A 153 -8.11 -0.21 -6.69
N ASP A 154 -8.19 0.55 -7.77
CA ASP A 154 -7.18 0.55 -8.82
C ASP A 154 -5.88 1.22 -8.35
N ILE A 155 -5.94 2.27 -7.52
CA ILE A 155 -4.77 2.83 -6.86
C ILE A 155 -4.04 1.77 -6.01
N ILE A 156 -4.77 0.94 -5.27
CA ILE A 156 -4.15 -0.11 -4.43
C ILE A 156 -3.57 -1.24 -5.29
N LYS A 157 -4.24 -1.62 -6.38
CA LYS A 157 -3.69 -2.61 -7.34
C LYS A 157 -2.41 -2.10 -8.00
N GLU A 158 -2.40 -0.85 -8.43
CA GLU A 158 -1.20 -0.27 -9.04
C GLU A 158 -0.05 -0.18 -8.03
N TYR A 159 -0.34 0.17 -6.79
CA TYR A 159 0.67 0.11 -5.72
C TYR A 159 1.25 -1.29 -5.54
N GLN A 160 0.42 -2.35 -5.60
CA GLN A 160 0.89 -3.74 -5.57
C GLN A 160 1.79 -4.07 -6.76
N SER A 161 1.42 -3.60 -7.97
CA SER A 161 2.19 -3.78 -9.19
C SER A 161 3.58 -3.14 -9.08
N ILE A 162 3.63 -1.90 -8.58
CA ILE A 162 4.90 -1.19 -8.35
C ILE A 162 5.78 -1.94 -7.35
N LEU A 163 5.22 -2.44 -6.26
CA LEU A 163 5.96 -3.24 -5.27
C LEU A 163 6.51 -4.53 -5.89
N TYR A 164 5.67 -5.24 -6.64
CA TYR A 164 6.07 -6.47 -7.33
C TYR A 164 7.21 -6.22 -8.32
N THR A 165 7.09 -5.18 -9.14
CA THR A 165 8.12 -4.81 -10.14
C THR A 165 9.45 -4.49 -9.46
N LYS A 166 9.44 -3.71 -8.38
CA LYS A 166 10.64 -3.40 -7.59
C LYS A 166 11.28 -4.65 -6.99
N ASP A 167 10.49 -5.50 -6.36
CA ASP A 167 11.00 -6.74 -5.75
C ASP A 167 11.53 -7.71 -6.82
N SER A 168 10.90 -7.77 -8.01
CA SER A 168 11.34 -8.61 -9.14
C SER A 168 12.64 -8.10 -9.77
N ALA A 169 12.74 -6.80 -10.00
CA ALA A 169 13.98 -6.20 -10.49
C ALA A 169 15.14 -6.46 -9.51
N PHE A 170 14.86 -6.31 -8.22
CA PHE A 170 15.84 -6.59 -7.18
C PHE A 170 16.27 -8.08 -7.14
N ALA A 171 15.33 -9.03 -7.28
CA ALA A 171 15.63 -10.44 -7.36
C ALA A 171 16.50 -10.77 -8.60
N GLY A 172 16.22 -10.15 -9.76
CA GLY A 172 17.04 -10.27 -10.97
C GLY A 172 18.48 -9.82 -10.74
N LEU A 173 18.66 -8.67 -10.10
CA LEU A 173 20.00 -8.17 -9.77
C LEU A 173 20.76 -9.10 -8.81
N LEU A 174 20.08 -9.72 -7.85
CA LEU A 174 20.71 -10.70 -6.96
C LEU A 174 21.17 -11.95 -7.71
N GLU A 175 20.41 -12.44 -8.69
CA GLU A 175 20.81 -13.59 -9.51
C GLU A 175 22.01 -13.22 -10.39
N GLU A 176 22.00 -12.06 -11.04
CA GLU A 176 23.17 -11.55 -11.78
C GLU A 176 24.42 -11.48 -10.90
N LEU A 177 24.31 -10.97 -9.68
CA LEU A 177 25.42 -10.91 -8.73
C LEU A 177 25.92 -12.29 -8.29
N LYS A 178 25.09 -13.33 -8.27
CA LYS A 178 25.51 -14.71 -7.96
C LYS A 178 26.31 -15.32 -9.11
N ASP A 179 25.95 -15.04 -10.36
CA ASP A 179 26.61 -15.60 -11.55
C ASP A 179 27.96 -14.94 -11.86
N TYR A 180 28.21 -13.74 -11.34
CA TYR A 180 29.52 -13.11 -11.49
C TYR A 180 30.57 -13.83 -10.65
N SER A 181 31.44 -14.61 -11.32
CA SER A 181 32.68 -15.10 -10.72
C SER A 181 33.59 -13.91 -10.34
N VAL A 182 34.35 -14.04 -9.27
CA VAL A 182 35.09 -12.98 -8.58
C VAL A 182 36.01 -12.16 -9.49
N THR A 183 35.55 -11.04 -10.03
CA THR A 183 36.36 -10.11 -10.82
C THR A 183 36.06 -8.64 -10.44
N ARG A 184 36.92 -7.74 -10.93
CA ARG A 184 36.94 -6.29 -10.66
C ARG A 184 35.57 -5.61 -10.88
N ASP A 185 34.78 -6.12 -11.80
CA ASP A 185 33.47 -5.58 -12.19
C ASP A 185 32.42 -5.66 -11.08
N LYS A 186 32.56 -6.58 -10.12
CA LYS A 186 31.66 -6.67 -8.95
C LYS A 186 31.72 -5.46 -8.05
N LYS A 187 32.91 -4.88 -7.91
CA LYS A 187 33.08 -3.69 -7.06
C LYS A 187 32.38 -2.50 -7.67
N ASP A 188 32.49 -2.32 -8.98
CA ASP A 188 31.90 -1.20 -9.69
C ASP A 188 30.37 -1.35 -9.76
N THR A 189 29.87 -2.56 -9.95
CA THR A 189 28.44 -2.90 -9.87
C THR A 189 27.90 -2.65 -8.45
N LEU A 190 28.57 -3.16 -7.42
CA LEU A 190 28.18 -2.90 -6.02
C LEU A 190 28.25 -1.40 -5.68
N GLN A 191 29.20 -0.68 -6.22
CA GLN A 191 29.36 0.74 -5.99
C GLN A 191 28.27 1.55 -6.69
N SER A 192 27.81 1.15 -7.88
CA SER A 192 26.66 1.77 -8.54
C SER A 192 25.38 1.58 -7.75
N PHE A 193 25.18 0.44 -7.10
CA PHE A 193 24.03 0.20 -6.21
C PHE A 193 24.08 1.01 -4.92
N LEU A 194 25.26 1.30 -4.39
CA LEU A 194 25.44 2.08 -3.17
C LEU A 194 25.33 3.58 -3.40
N THR A 195 25.49 4.04 -4.65
CA THR A 195 25.40 5.46 -5.02
C THR A 195 24.02 5.90 -5.48
N ASP A 196 23.19 4.96 -5.92
CA ASP A 196 21.78 5.22 -6.17
C ASP A 196 21.05 5.25 -4.83
N ASP A 197 20.35 6.34 -4.53
CA ASP A 197 19.67 6.70 -3.28
C ASP A 197 18.92 5.51 -2.62
N SER A 198 19.73 4.55 -2.24
CA SER A 198 19.31 3.19 -1.99
C SER A 198 19.10 3.00 -0.51
N GLU A 199 17.90 2.72 -0.24
CA GLU A 199 17.30 2.29 1.00
C GLU A 199 18.22 1.34 1.80
N ALA A 200 18.21 1.49 3.12
CA ALA A 200 18.86 0.59 4.09
C ALA A 200 18.69 -0.91 3.78
N ARG A 201 17.65 -1.27 3.02
CA ARG A 201 17.35 -2.63 2.56
C ARG A 201 18.36 -3.18 1.56
N ILE A 202 18.88 -2.37 0.65
CA ILE A 202 19.94 -2.79 -0.30
C ILE A 202 21.22 -3.05 0.47
N PHE A 203 21.55 -2.20 1.43
CA PHE A 203 22.69 -2.40 2.31
C PHE A 203 22.58 -3.69 3.14
N GLU A 204 21.40 -3.97 3.73
CA GLU A 204 21.15 -5.21 4.47
C GLU A 204 21.37 -6.45 3.60
N ILE A 205 20.93 -6.44 2.36
CA ILE A 205 21.02 -7.59 1.45
C ILE A 205 22.44 -7.77 0.92
N ILE A 206 23.12 -6.67 0.57
CA ILE A 206 24.53 -6.74 0.17
C ILE A 206 25.38 -7.25 1.33
N SER A 207 25.14 -6.76 2.54
CA SER A 207 25.83 -7.24 3.75
C SER A 207 25.57 -8.70 4.01
N TYR A 208 24.33 -9.18 3.84
CA TYR A 208 23.97 -10.59 3.99
C TYR A 208 24.66 -11.47 2.93
N ALA A 209 24.67 -11.05 1.66
CA ALA A 209 25.30 -11.78 0.58
C ALA A 209 26.84 -11.89 0.78
N ILE A 210 27.48 -10.82 1.25
CA ILE A 210 28.91 -10.82 1.59
C ILE A 210 29.19 -11.79 2.74
N LEU A 211 28.41 -11.75 3.81
CA LEU A 211 28.56 -12.62 4.97
C LEU A 211 28.31 -14.09 4.58
N GLU A 212 27.27 -14.39 3.84
CA GLU A 212 26.98 -15.74 3.37
C GLU A 212 28.13 -16.32 2.51
N THR A 213 28.67 -15.51 1.61
CA THR A 213 29.81 -15.89 0.76
C THR A 213 31.06 -16.12 1.60
N HIS A 214 31.31 -15.28 2.59
CA HIS A 214 32.45 -15.40 3.49
C HIS A 214 32.39 -16.70 4.30
N TYR A 215 31.24 -17.03 4.89
CA TYR A 215 31.07 -18.26 5.69
C TYR A 215 31.05 -19.53 4.84
N LYS A 216 30.57 -19.50 3.60
CA LYS A 216 30.65 -20.68 2.68
C LYS A 216 32.07 -20.97 2.24
N ASN A 217 32.93 -19.98 2.13
CA ASN A 217 34.33 -20.14 1.74
C ASN A 217 35.27 -20.52 2.89
N GLN A 218 34.79 -20.59 4.13
CA GLN A 218 35.54 -21.04 5.30
C GLN A 218 35.32 -22.53 5.64
N LYS A 219 34.47 -23.22 4.92
CA LYS A 219 34.28 -24.67 5.00
C LYS A 219 34.98 -25.38 3.84
#